data_d06ad2069cd0f68fb447cab368d7df1f
#
_entry.id   d06ad2069cd0f68fb447cab368d7df1f
#
_cell.length_a   1.000
_cell.length_b   1.000
_cell.length_c   1.000
_cell.angle_alpha   90.00
_cell.angle_beta   90.00
_cell.angle_gamma   90.00
#
_symmetry.space_group_name_H-M   'P 1'
#
loop_
_entity.id
_entity.type
_entity.pdbx_description
1 polymer ?
#
loop_
_entity_poly.entity_id
_entity_poly.type
_entity_poly.pdbx_seq_one_letter_code
_entity_poly.pdbx_strand_id
1 'polypeptide(L)'
;NEKDGIATVIHSGLILSIIIELILLLAYFFFIDDILAILTLEPDVYYIAKYYMLALIIGLSGGLLTFPLRSLTDTVAGTAVSMKIYLLALPINAFLNYCFIYGNFGAPKLGGIGAGVATAITYYILLFIFITIIINNPQFKNLALFNFKFSLKSIKEYLGIGIPNGMGIFMEASLFGFIIIFISKFG
;
A
#
# COMPACT_ATOMS: atom_id res chain seq x y z
N ASN A 1 16.90 -7.48 -25.47
CA ASN A 1 15.49 -7.80 -25.82
C ASN A 1 14.56 -6.91 -25.02
N GLU A 2 13.59 -6.29 -25.67
CA GLU A 2 12.61 -5.38 -25.05
C GLU A 2 11.83 -6.08 -23.91
N LYS A 3 11.50 -7.35 -24.09
CA LYS A 3 10.82 -8.21 -23.10
C LYS A 3 11.66 -8.44 -21.84
N ASP A 4 12.96 -8.56 -21.96
CA ASP A 4 13.90 -8.66 -20.84
C ASP A 4 13.99 -7.34 -20.07
N GLY A 5 13.81 -6.21 -20.76
CA GLY A 5 13.75 -4.89 -20.15
C GLY A 5 12.54 -4.75 -19.23
N ILE A 6 11.34 -5.17 -19.68
CA ILE A 6 10.11 -5.12 -18.89
C ILE A 6 10.25 -5.95 -17.61
N ALA A 7 10.71 -7.21 -17.72
CA ALA A 7 10.92 -8.07 -16.55
C ALA A 7 11.89 -7.44 -15.54
N THR A 8 13.00 -6.86 -16.04
CA THR A 8 13.99 -6.19 -15.18
C THR A 8 13.41 -4.99 -14.44
N VAL A 9 12.60 -4.18 -15.11
CA VAL A 9 11.93 -3.02 -14.50
C VAL A 9 10.97 -3.48 -13.40
N ILE A 10 10.12 -4.48 -13.69
CA ILE A 10 9.15 -4.99 -12.71
C ILE A 10 9.84 -5.61 -11.48
N HIS A 11 10.87 -6.45 -11.67
CA HIS A 11 11.63 -7.03 -10.56
C HIS A 11 12.32 -5.96 -9.72
N SER A 12 12.91 -4.95 -10.37
CA SER A 12 13.52 -3.82 -9.64
C SER A 12 12.48 -3.04 -8.84
N GLY A 13 11.26 -2.86 -9.36
CA GLY A 13 10.15 -2.24 -8.65
C GLY A 13 9.69 -3.07 -7.44
N LEU A 14 9.58 -4.39 -7.58
CA LEU A 14 9.24 -5.30 -6.47
C LEU A 14 10.29 -5.27 -5.36
N ILE A 15 11.58 -5.29 -5.72
CA ILE A 15 12.67 -5.16 -4.73
C ILE A 15 12.60 -3.83 -4.01
N LEU A 16 12.41 -2.73 -4.76
CA LEU A 16 12.29 -1.40 -4.16
C LEU A 16 11.10 -1.33 -3.21
N SER A 17 9.97 -1.95 -3.56
CA SER A 17 8.79 -2.04 -2.70
C SER A 17 9.11 -2.75 -1.37
N ILE A 18 9.85 -3.86 -1.42
CA ILE A 18 10.26 -4.60 -0.22
C ILE A 18 11.21 -3.76 0.64
N ILE A 19 12.16 -3.06 0.02
CA ILE A 19 13.11 -2.20 0.75
C ILE A 19 12.37 -1.06 1.45
N ILE A 20 11.45 -0.39 0.76
CA ILE A 20 10.65 0.69 1.33
C ILE A 20 9.81 0.17 2.51
N GLU A 21 9.18 -1.00 2.35
CA GLU A 21 8.39 -1.62 3.42
C GLU A 21 9.23 -1.92 4.67
N LEU A 22 10.42 -2.48 4.48
CA LEU A 22 11.33 -2.74 5.60
C LEU A 22 11.74 -1.44 6.33
N ILE A 23 11.99 -0.37 5.58
CA ILE A 23 12.30 0.95 6.16
C ILE A 23 11.11 1.47 6.95
N LEU A 24 9.89 1.35 6.42
CA LEU A 24 8.68 1.81 7.10
C LEU A 24 8.39 1.01 8.37
N LEU A 25 8.57 -0.32 8.34
CA LEU A 25 8.45 -1.17 9.52
C LEU A 25 9.47 -0.80 10.59
N LEU A 26 10.73 -0.63 10.22
CA LEU A 26 11.76 -0.19 11.15
C LEU A 26 11.45 1.19 11.73
N ALA A 27 11.05 2.14 10.88
CA ALA A 27 10.67 3.48 11.33
C ALA A 27 9.47 3.41 12.31
N TYR A 28 8.48 2.59 12.04
CA TYR A 28 7.37 2.37 12.96
C TYR A 28 7.86 1.89 14.33
N PHE A 29 8.65 0.80 14.38
CA PHE A 29 9.08 0.24 15.65
C PHE A 29 9.99 1.18 16.47
N PHE A 30 10.77 2.03 15.83
CA PHE A 30 11.66 2.94 16.53
C PHE A 30 11.00 4.26 16.93
N PHE A 31 10.04 4.77 16.16
CA PHE A 31 9.54 6.14 16.32
C PHE A 31 8.06 6.26 16.68
N ILE A 32 7.26 5.17 16.62
CA ILE A 32 5.81 5.29 16.80
C ILE A 32 5.43 5.86 18.16
N ASP A 33 6.11 5.43 19.23
CA ASP A 33 5.79 5.86 20.59
C ASP A 33 6.16 7.34 20.79
N ASP A 34 7.27 7.81 20.22
CA ASP A 34 7.68 9.22 20.28
C ASP A 34 6.71 10.10 19.47
N ILE A 35 6.29 9.64 18.29
CA ILE A 35 5.33 10.37 17.44
C ILE A 35 3.99 10.50 18.14
N LEU A 36 3.47 9.43 18.73
CA LEU A 36 2.18 9.44 19.42
C LEU A 36 2.25 10.22 20.74
N ALA A 37 3.41 10.25 21.42
CA ALA A 37 3.61 11.05 22.63
C ALA A 37 3.47 12.56 22.38
N ILE A 38 3.89 13.05 21.20
CA ILE A 38 3.73 14.45 20.80
C ILE A 38 2.25 14.86 20.73
N LEU A 39 1.37 13.92 20.39
CA LEU A 39 -0.06 14.19 20.21
C LEU A 39 -0.84 14.21 21.52
N THR A 40 -0.23 13.86 22.67
CA THR A 40 -0.86 13.85 24.02
C THR A 40 -2.25 13.20 24.04
N LEU A 41 -2.34 12.01 23.43
CA LEU A 41 -3.59 11.28 23.26
C LEU A 41 -4.06 10.63 24.58
N GLU A 42 -5.37 10.46 24.75
CA GLU A 42 -5.91 9.61 25.81
C GLU A 42 -5.45 8.15 25.64
N PRO A 43 -5.28 7.38 26.71
CA PRO A 43 -4.71 6.02 26.66
C PRO A 43 -5.41 5.09 25.67
N ASP A 44 -6.75 5.14 25.60
CA ASP A 44 -7.54 4.31 24.68
C ASP A 44 -7.32 4.71 23.23
N VAL A 45 -7.25 6.02 22.95
CA VAL A 45 -6.98 6.55 21.61
C VAL A 45 -5.56 6.24 21.17
N TYR A 46 -4.58 6.36 22.09
CA TYR A 46 -3.20 5.97 21.86
C TYR A 46 -3.09 4.50 21.42
N TYR A 47 -3.74 3.60 22.17
CA TYR A 47 -3.74 2.17 21.86
C TYR A 47 -4.34 1.90 20.47
N ILE A 48 -5.49 2.48 20.17
CA ILE A 48 -6.15 2.33 18.87
C ILE A 48 -5.26 2.86 17.75
N ALA A 49 -4.71 4.07 17.90
CA ALA A 49 -3.84 4.69 16.89
C ALA A 49 -2.60 3.84 16.60
N LYS A 50 -1.93 3.35 17.65
CA LYS A 50 -0.73 2.52 17.53
C LYS A 50 -1.00 1.25 16.72
N TYR A 51 -2.02 0.49 17.08
CA TYR A 51 -2.32 -0.77 16.39
C TYR A 51 -3.00 -0.59 15.03
N TYR A 52 -3.75 0.50 14.84
CA TYR A 52 -4.25 0.89 13.53
C TYR A 52 -3.10 1.17 12.55
N MET A 53 -2.11 1.97 12.98
CA MET A 53 -0.93 2.26 12.16
C MET A 53 -0.11 1.00 11.88
N LEU A 54 0.03 0.10 12.84
CA LEU A 54 0.70 -1.19 12.62
C LEU A 54 -0.01 -2.01 11.54
N ALA A 55 -1.34 -2.13 11.64
CA ALA A 55 -2.12 -2.85 10.64
C ALA A 55 -1.98 -2.24 9.24
N LEU A 56 -1.99 -0.89 9.15
CA LEU A 56 -1.79 -0.20 7.88
C LEU A 56 -0.40 -0.45 7.29
N ILE A 57 0.66 -0.35 8.09
CA ILE A 57 2.03 -0.59 7.62
C ILE A 57 2.19 -2.03 7.13
N ILE A 58 1.70 -3.01 7.87
CA ILE A 58 1.68 -4.40 7.40
C ILE A 58 0.90 -4.53 6.09
N GLY A 59 -0.23 -3.85 5.97
CA GLY A 59 -1.03 -3.83 4.74
C GLY A 59 -0.34 -3.15 3.56
N LEU A 60 0.47 -2.12 3.83
CA LEU A 60 1.21 -1.40 2.80
C LEU A 60 2.15 -2.31 2.01
N SER A 61 2.69 -3.38 2.60
CA SER A 61 3.48 -4.36 1.86
C SER A 61 2.71 -4.95 0.67
N GLY A 62 1.44 -5.31 0.87
CA GLY A 62 0.54 -5.73 -0.20
C GLY A 62 0.29 -4.63 -1.24
N GLY A 63 0.07 -3.40 -0.76
CA GLY A 63 -0.13 -2.22 -1.61
C GLY A 63 1.10 -1.89 -2.45
N LEU A 64 2.27 -1.78 -1.84
CA LEU A 64 3.53 -1.46 -2.51
C LEU A 64 3.91 -2.51 -3.57
N LEU A 65 3.76 -3.80 -3.26
CA LEU A 65 3.98 -4.88 -4.23
C LEU A 65 2.96 -4.85 -5.38
N THR A 66 1.77 -4.36 -5.14
CA THR A 66 0.73 -4.22 -6.17
C THR A 66 1.09 -3.16 -7.21
N PHE A 67 1.80 -2.08 -6.87
CA PHE A 67 2.12 -1.00 -7.82
C PHE A 67 2.88 -1.46 -9.07
N PRO A 68 4.01 -2.19 -8.99
CA PRO A 68 4.69 -2.69 -10.18
C PRO A 68 3.82 -3.65 -11.01
N LEU A 69 3.05 -4.52 -10.34
CA LEU A 69 2.16 -5.47 -11.00
C LEU A 69 0.98 -4.78 -11.71
N ARG A 70 0.43 -3.74 -11.09
CA ARG A 70 -0.55 -2.87 -11.71
C ARG A 70 0.01 -2.19 -12.96
N SER A 71 1.19 -1.56 -12.84
CA SER A 71 1.85 -0.89 -13.96
C SER A 71 2.08 -1.84 -15.14
N LEU A 72 2.49 -3.08 -14.85
CA LEU A 72 2.59 -4.14 -15.85
C LEU A 72 1.24 -4.46 -16.49
N THR A 73 0.20 -4.60 -15.68
CA THR A 73 -1.16 -4.91 -16.14
C THR A 73 -1.71 -3.79 -17.01
N ASP A 74 -1.52 -2.54 -16.61
CA ASP A 74 -1.96 -1.35 -17.35
C ASP A 74 -1.28 -1.26 -18.72
N THR A 75 0.01 -1.63 -18.79
CA THR A 75 0.79 -1.59 -20.03
C THR A 75 0.43 -2.72 -20.99
N VAL A 76 0.17 -3.93 -20.47
CA VAL A 76 0.01 -5.14 -21.30
C VAL A 76 -1.47 -5.45 -21.58
N ALA A 77 -2.32 -5.36 -20.56
CA ALA A 77 -3.74 -5.71 -20.65
C ALA A 77 -4.69 -4.50 -20.70
N GLY A 78 -4.13 -3.30 -20.48
CA GLY A 78 -4.84 -2.03 -20.49
C GLY A 78 -5.40 -1.62 -19.12
N THR A 79 -5.50 -0.31 -18.92
CA THR A 79 -5.92 0.34 -17.67
C THR A 79 -7.34 -0.02 -17.21
N ALA A 80 -8.20 -0.42 -18.16
CA ALA A 80 -9.55 -0.87 -17.84
C ALA A 80 -9.59 -2.11 -16.94
N VAL A 81 -8.58 -2.98 -17.03
CA VAL A 81 -8.46 -4.17 -16.17
C VAL A 81 -8.21 -3.75 -14.73
N SER A 82 -7.20 -2.91 -14.52
CA SER A 82 -6.87 -2.38 -13.19
C SER A 82 -8.02 -1.58 -12.60
N MET A 83 -8.71 -0.75 -13.41
CA MET A 83 -9.89 -0.01 -12.96
C MET A 83 -10.97 -0.94 -12.40
N LYS A 84 -11.30 -2.03 -13.11
CA LYS A 84 -12.29 -3.02 -12.64
C LYS A 84 -11.88 -3.69 -11.34
N ILE A 85 -10.58 -4.00 -11.18
CA ILE A 85 -10.04 -4.62 -9.97
C ILE A 85 -10.21 -3.66 -8.78
N TYR A 86 -9.84 -2.39 -8.94
CA TYR A 86 -10.00 -1.40 -7.87
C TYR A 86 -11.46 -1.10 -7.56
N LEU A 87 -12.34 -1.11 -8.58
CA LEU A 87 -13.77 -0.94 -8.37
C LEU A 87 -14.36 -2.11 -7.54
N LEU A 88 -13.88 -3.34 -7.78
CA LEU A 88 -14.24 -4.51 -6.99
C LEU A 88 -13.69 -4.44 -5.55
N ALA A 89 -12.54 -3.81 -5.35
CA ALA A 89 -11.95 -3.66 -4.02
C ALA A 89 -12.79 -2.78 -3.09
N LEU A 90 -13.57 -1.83 -3.62
CA LEU A 90 -14.40 -0.94 -2.80
C LEU A 90 -15.45 -1.69 -1.97
N PRO A 91 -16.34 -2.51 -2.55
CA PRO A 91 -17.30 -3.28 -1.77
C PRO A 91 -16.63 -4.33 -0.87
N ILE A 92 -15.50 -4.92 -1.28
CA ILE A 92 -14.73 -5.83 -0.44
C ILE A 92 -14.21 -5.10 0.80
N ASN A 93 -13.60 -3.94 0.64
CA ASN A 93 -13.11 -3.14 1.77
C ASN A 93 -14.27 -2.71 2.69
N ALA A 94 -15.39 -2.26 2.14
CA ALA A 94 -16.58 -1.89 2.91
C ALA A 94 -17.11 -3.08 3.73
N PHE A 95 -17.19 -4.27 3.14
CA PHE A 95 -17.60 -5.49 3.82
C PHE A 95 -16.64 -5.89 4.94
N LEU A 96 -15.34 -5.85 4.69
CA LEU A 96 -14.31 -6.14 5.70
C LEU A 96 -14.34 -5.12 6.84
N ASN A 97 -14.53 -3.84 6.54
CA ASN A 97 -14.74 -2.82 7.56
C ASN A 97 -15.95 -3.15 8.44
N TYR A 98 -17.07 -3.52 7.85
CA TYR A 98 -18.27 -3.92 8.59
C TYR A 98 -18.00 -5.14 9.49
N CYS A 99 -17.24 -6.12 9.01
CA CYS A 99 -16.87 -7.29 9.81
C CYS A 99 -15.96 -6.94 10.99
N PHE A 100 -14.84 -6.25 10.75
CA PHE A 100 -13.81 -6.05 11.76
C PHE A 100 -14.06 -4.86 12.70
N ILE A 101 -14.78 -3.84 12.28
CA ILE A 101 -15.13 -2.73 13.16
C ILE A 101 -16.23 -3.16 14.16
N TYR A 102 -17.26 -3.84 13.67
CA TYR A 102 -18.44 -4.17 14.49
C TYR A 102 -18.39 -5.59 15.06
N GLY A 103 -17.51 -6.47 14.57
CA GLY A 103 -17.41 -7.85 15.03
C GLY A 103 -18.49 -8.76 14.45
N ASN A 104 -18.91 -8.52 13.21
CA ASN A 104 -19.93 -9.32 12.54
C ASN A 104 -19.33 -10.54 11.83
N PHE A 105 -20.14 -11.52 11.48
CA PHE A 105 -19.75 -12.76 10.79
C PHE A 105 -18.64 -13.58 11.48
N GLY A 106 -18.54 -13.49 12.81
CA GLY A 106 -17.53 -14.20 13.59
C GLY A 106 -16.15 -13.53 13.62
N ALA A 107 -16.02 -12.35 13.04
CA ALA A 107 -14.80 -11.53 13.15
C ALA A 107 -14.70 -10.90 14.54
N PRO A 108 -13.49 -10.69 15.08
CA PRO A 108 -13.31 -9.98 16.33
C PRO A 108 -13.74 -8.51 16.19
N LYS A 109 -14.42 -7.98 17.20
CA LYS A 109 -14.77 -6.57 17.26
C LYS A 109 -13.55 -5.74 17.64
N LEU A 110 -12.89 -5.15 16.64
CA LEU A 110 -11.66 -4.39 16.80
C LEU A 110 -11.85 -2.87 16.81
N GLY A 111 -13.08 -2.37 16.57
CA GLY A 111 -13.35 -0.93 16.51
C GLY A 111 -12.45 -0.23 15.48
N GLY A 112 -11.80 0.87 15.88
CA GLY A 112 -10.92 1.64 15.00
C GLY A 112 -9.75 0.83 14.42
N ILE A 113 -9.17 -0.11 15.16
CA ILE A 113 -8.11 -1.00 14.68
C ILE A 113 -8.64 -1.87 13.52
N GLY A 114 -9.90 -2.26 13.59
CA GLY A 114 -10.57 -3.07 12.56
C GLY A 114 -10.54 -2.42 11.17
N ALA A 115 -10.62 -1.10 11.10
CA ALA A 115 -10.51 -0.38 9.83
C ALA A 115 -9.10 -0.54 9.19
N GLY A 116 -8.05 -0.48 10.00
CA GLY A 116 -6.67 -0.75 9.54
C GLY A 116 -6.51 -2.18 9.03
N VAL A 117 -7.03 -3.15 9.79
CA VAL A 117 -7.01 -4.58 9.43
C VAL A 117 -7.76 -4.84 8.13
N ALA A 118 -8.97 -4.27 7.98
CA ALA A 118 -9.77 -4.40 6.76
C ALA A 118 -9.04 -3.84 5.53
N THR A 119 -8.38 -2.69 5.67
CA THR A 119 -7.58 -2.08 4.61
C THR A 119 -6.37 -2.96 4.27
N ALA A 120 -5.67 -3.48 5.27
CA ALA A 120 -4.54 -4.38 5.07
C ALA A 120 -4.94 -5.63 4.28
N ILE A 121 -6.03 -6.30 4.69
CA ILE A 121 -6.55 -7.46 3.99
C ILE A 121 -6.94 -7.11 2.56
N THR A 122 -7.56 -5.96 2.33
CA THR A 122 -7.92 -5.50 0.98
C THR A 122 -6.69 -5.36 0.09
N TYR A 123 -5.58 -4.82 0.58
CA TYR A 123 -4.34 -4.71 -0.20
C TYR A 123 -3.76 -6.08 -0.58
N TYR A 124 -3.80 -7.06 0.33
CA TYR A 124 -3.37 -8.42 0.00
C TYR A 124 -4.32 -9.12 -0.99
N ILE A 125 -5.62 -8.88 -0.90
CA ILE A 125 -6.59 -9.37 -1.90
C ILE A 125 -6.28 -8.77 -3.27
N LEU A 126 -6.03 -7.46 -3.36
CA LEU A 126 -5.62 -6.80 -4.59
C LEU A 126 -4.34 -7.41 -5.16
N LEU A 127 -3.31 -7.57 -4.33
CA LEU A 127 -2.06 -8.21 -4.73
C LEU A 127 -2.31 -9.59 -5.32
N PHE A 128 -3.10 -10.42 -4.64
CA PHE A 128 -3.45 -11.76 -5.10
C PHE A 128 -4.19 -11.75 -6.43
N ILE A 129 -5.14 -10.84 -6.62
CA ILE A 129 -5.89 -10.69 -7.88
C ILE A 129 -4.93 -10.32 -9.02
N PHE A 130 -4.03 -9.34 -8.84
CA PHE A 130 -3.07 -8.96 -9.87
C PHE A 130 -2.12 -10.11 -10.22
N ILE A 131 -1.59 -10.82 -9.22
CA ILE A 131 -0.76 -12.01 -9.44
C ILE A 131 -1.52 -13.06 -10.25
N THR A 132 -2.76 -13.34 -9.88
CA THR A 132 -3.60 -14.34 -10.57
C THR A 132 -3.85 -13.97 -12.03
N ILE A 133 -4.13 -12.70 -12.30
CA ILE A 133 -4.32 -12.20 -13.67
C ILE A 133 -3.03 -12.34 -14.48
N ILE A 134 -1.89 -11.95 -13.93
CA ILE A 134 -0.60 -12.02 -14.62
C ILE A 134 -0.22 -13.47 -14.95
N ILE A 135 -0.45 -14.40 -14.02
CA ILE A 135 -0.11 -15.82 -14.24
C ILE A 135 -1.03 -16.48 -15.26
N ASN A 136 -2.32 -16.18 -15.23
CA ASN A 136 -3.33 -16.88 -16.04
C ASN A 136 -3.56 -16.26 -17.43
N ASN A 137 -3.22 -15.00 -17.64
CA ASN A 137 -3.47 -14.35 -18.92
C ASN A 137 -2.31 -14.62 -19.90
N PRO A 138 -2.61 -15.18 -21.09
CA PRO A 138 -1.61 -15.50 -22.11
C PRO A 138 -0.73 -14.33 -22.55
N GLN A 139 -1.23 -13.10 -22.46
CA GLN A 139 -0.50 -11.89 -22.85
C GLN A 139 0.81 -11.70 -22.06
N PHE A 140 0.87 -12.21 -20.82
CA PHE A 140 2.05 -12.11 -19.95
C PHE A 140 3.04 -13.26 -20.09
N LYS A 141 2.65 -14.40 -20.68
CA LYS A 141 3.49 -15.61 -20.77
C LYS A 141 4.82 -15.39 -21.49
N ASN A 142 4.87 -14.42 -22.41
CA ASN A 142 6.05 -14.14 -23.22
C ASN A 142 7.01 -13.11 -22.58
N LEU A 143 6.73 -12.61 -21.37
CA LEU A 143 7.48 -11.50 -20.76
C LEU A 143 8.66 -11.94 -19.91
N ALA A 144 9.03 -13.22 -19.91
CA ALA A 144 10.14 -13.77 -19.12
C ALA A 144 10.12 -13.37 -17.63
N LEU A 145 8.93 -13.14 -17.06
CA LEU A 145 8.74 -12.69 -15.67
C LEU A 145 9.26 -13.69 -14.63
N PHE A 146 9.47 -14.94 -15.00
CA PHE A 146 10.06 -15.96 -14.12
C PHE A 146 11.58 -15.94 -14.09
N ASN A 147 12.23 -15.20 -15.02
CA ASN A 147 13.67 -15.01 -15.03
C ASN A 147 14.01 -13.76 -14.22
N PHE A 148 14.41 -13.95 -12.97
CA PHE A 148 14.74 -12.85 -12.09
C PHE A 148 15.91 -12.02 -12.65
N LYS A 149 15.66 -10.75 -12.91
CA LYS A 149 16.65 -9.78 -13.38
C LYS A 149 16.52 -8.51 -12.54
N PHE A 150 17.64 -7.93 -12.19
CA PHE A 150 17.73 -6.74 -11.35
C PHE A 150 18.59 -5.68 -12.02
N SER A 151 18.23 -4.41 -11.86
CA SER A 151 18.97 -3.28 -12.41
C SER A 151 18.94 -2.09 -11.44
N LEU A 152 20.14 -1.72 -10.98
CA LEU A 152 20.30 -0.48 -10.18
C LEU A 152 19.92 0.77 -10.97
N LYS A 153 20.06 0.75 -12.30
CA LYS A 153 19.63 1.85 -13.15
C LYS A 153 18.11 2.07 -13.05
N SER A 154 17.34 0.97 -13.15
CA SER A 154 15.87 1.04 -13.01
C SER A 154 15.44 1.53 -11.63
N ILE A 155 16.13 1.15 -10.56
CA ILE A 155 15.85 1.67 -9.22
C ILE A 155 16.12 3.17 -9.14
N LYS A 156 17.23 3.65 -9.71
CA LYS A 156 17.52 5.09 -9.75
C LYS A 156 16.46 5.87 -10.54
N GLU A 157 15.97 5.32 -11.64
CA GLU A 157 14.88 5.91 -12.42
C GLU A 157 13.57 5.96 -11.60
N TYR A 158 13.21 4.89 -10.89
CA TYR A 158 12.07 4.89 -9.98
C TYR A 158 12.18 5.96 -8.89
N LEU A 159 13.34 6.05 -8.23
CA LEU A 159 13.58 7.04 -7.18
C LEU A 159 13.61 8.47 -7.75
N GLY A 160 14.19 8.66 -8.93
CA GLY A 160 14.25 9.96 -9.61
C GLY A 160 12.87 10.54 -9.95
N ILE A 161 11.87 9.69 -10.21
CA ILE A 161 10.50 10.10 -10.47
C ILE A 161 9.69 10.09 -9.17
N GLY A 162 9.88 9.08 -8.33
CA GLY A 162 9.11 8.84 -7.13
C GLY A 162 9.36 9.85 -6.02
N ILE A 163 10.62 10.26 -5.80
CA ILE A 163 10.95 11.21 -4.73
C ILE A 163 10.30 12.59 -4.98
N PRO A 164 10.42 13.25 -6.14
CA PRO A 164 9.75 14.52 -6.39
C PRO A 164 8.21 14.42 -6.29
N ASN A 165 7.62 13.37 -6.85
CA ASN A 165 6.18 13.15 -6.77
C ASN A 165 5.73 12.91 -5.32
N GLY A 166 6.48 12.09 -4.57
CA GLY A 166 6.21 11.82 -3.16
C GLY A 166 6.32 13.07 -2.31
N MET A 167 7.31 13.94 -2.56
CA MET A 167 7.41 15.24 -1.89
C MET A 167 6.19 16.13 -2.17
N GLY A 168 5.69 16.16 -3.40
CA GLY A 168 4.48 16.91 -3.74
C GLY A 168 3.26 16.43 -2.94
N ILE A 169 3.02 15.12 -2.90
CA ILE A 169 1.93 14.51 -2.14
C ILE A 169 2.10 14.74 -0.63
N PHE A 170 3.34 14.64 -0.12
CA PHE A 170 3.64 14.91 1.28
C PHE A 170 3.35 16.35 1.67
N MET A 171 3.74 17.31 0.83
CA MET A 171 3.45 18.73 1.08
C MET A 171 1.93 19.00 1.08
N GLU A 172 1.20 18.43 0.12
CA GLU A 172 -0.25 18.55 0.06
C GLU A 172 -0.92 17.96 1.30
N ALA A 173 -0.60 16.73 1.67
CA ALA A 173 -1.13 16.07 2.86
C ALA A 173 -0.77 16.82 4.15
N SER A 174 0.45 17.36 4.24
CA SER A 174 0.90 18.17 5.38
C SER A 174 0.09 19.45 5.53
N LEU A 175 -0.23 20.13 4.43
CA LEU A 175 -1.06 21.33 4.46
C LEU A 175 -2.45 21.03 5.04
N PHE A 176 -3.10 19.95 4.60
CA PHE A 176 -4.38 19.52 5.17
C PHE A 176 -4.26 19.16 6.66
N GLY A 177 -3.18 18.45 7.04
CA GLY A 177 -2.90 18.13 8.44
C GLY A 177 -2.73 19.39 9.31
N PHE A 178 -1.97 20.37 8.85
CA PHE A 178 -1.80 21.65 9.55
C PHE A 178 -3.11 22.41 9.69
N ILE A 179 -3.94 22.45 8.64
CA ILE A 179 -5.26 23.10 8.67
C ILE A 179 -6.14 22.44 9.73
N ILE A 180 -6.20 21.12 9.79
CA ILE A 180 -7.01 20.37 10.77
C ILE A 180 -6.53 20.67 12.19
N ILE A 181 -5.21 20.62 12.44
CA ILE A 181 -4.63 20.94 13.76
C ILE A 181 -4.91 22.40 14.15
N PHE A 182 -4.85 23.32 13.17
CA PHE A 182 -5.14 24.73 13.43
C PHE A 182 -6.61 24.95 13.79
N ILE A 183 -7.54 24.34 13.04
CA ILE A 183 -8.97 24.44 13.29
C ILE A 183 -9.34 23.81 14.64
N SER A 184 -8.73 22.68 15.01
CA SER A 184 -9.00 22.01 16.29
C SER A 184 -8.65 22.85 17.51
N LYS A 185 -7.83 23.91 17.36
CA LYS A 185 -7.53 24.88 18.45
C LYS A 185 -8.58 25.97 18.60
N PHE A 186 -9.48 26.15 17.63
CA PHE A 186 -10.51 27.18 17.64
C PHE A 186 -11.93 26.62 17.82
N GLY A 187 -12.11 25.34 17.86
CA GLY A 187 -13.35 24.64 18.05
C GLY A 187 -13.24 23.57 19.10
#